data_ffe56c2b78687a4b29b9816d3e189804
#
_entry.id   ffe56c2b78687a4b29b9816d3e189804
#
_cell.length_a   1.000
_cell.length_b   1.000
_cell.length_c   1.000
_cell.angle_alpha   90.00
_cell.angle_beta   90.00
_cell.angle_gamma   90.00
#
_symmetry.space_group_name_H-M   'P 1'
#
loop_
_entity.id
_entity.type
_entity.pdbx_description
1 polymer ?
#
loop_
_entity_poly.entity_id
_entity_poly.type
_entity_poly.pdbx_seq_one_letter_code
_entity_poly.pdbx_strand_id
1 'polypeptide(L)'
;MDPHIVVLLVGIGVLAGMIASIVGGAAVIVYPALIAAGVPPQMAAASNLVSLMPATMLAALSDRSQLPPFNRAFVGLVFASVTGAGAGAVLLMITPGRVFEFLVPLLLGFATVLFALAERIGNWIRKRAEHKGRDVDFNVTSLKFLLPVSFYGGYFGAGVGVLILALFSIVTAGDYRSANVTKNFVSSLNAMVASIIFIAEGAVAWPQTLSLMGGMIAGGLAGAYVARIISARVARGMIIVVGAALTISFAKVYWFG
;
A
#
# COMPACT_ATOMS: atom_id res chain seq x y z
N MET A 1 16.63 5.32 -20.61
CA MET A 1 15.14 5.33 -20.57
C MET A 1 14.67 6.49 -21.45
N ASP A 2 13.63 6.28 -22.26
CA ASP A 2 13.05 7.33 -23.11
C ASP A 2 12.53 8.50 -22.21
N PRO A 3 12.84 9.78 -22.53
CA PRO A 3 12.34 10.94 -21.79
C PRO A 3 10.81 10.97 -21.65
N HIS A 4 10.08 10.50 -22.63
CA HIS A 4 8.61 10.42 -22.58
C HIS A 4 8.13 9.45 -21.48
N ILE A 5 8.81 8.32 -21.29
CA ILE A 5 8.51 7.37 -20.22
C ILE A 5 8.80 7.98 -18.85
N VAL A 6 9.88 8.77 -18.70
CA VAL A 6 10.20 9.47 -17.45
C VAL A 6 9.06 10.43 -17.08
N VAL A 7 8.65 11.31 -18.00
CA VAL A 7 7.58 12.28 -17.77
C VAL A 7 6.26 11.58 -17.40
N LEU A 8 5.93 10.50 -18.12
CA LEU A 8 4.75 9.69 -17.86
C LEU A 8 4.78 9.10 -16.43
N LEU A 9 5.89 8.47 -16.05
CA LEU A 9 6.05 7.84 -14.74
C LEU A 9 6.05 8.88 -13.61
N VAL A 10 6.65 10.06 -13.79
CA VAL A 10 6.55 11.16 -12.83
C VAL A 10 5.10 11.61 -12.69
N GLY A 11 4.36 11.81 -13.79
CA GLY A 11 2.94 12.18 -13.76
C GLY A 11 2.07 11.12 -13.05
N ILE A 12 2.28 9.85 -13.37
CA ILE A 12 1.61 8.72 -12.69
C ILE A 12 2.00 8.70 -11.20
N GLY A 13 3.26 8.95 -10.87
CA GLY A 13 3.73 9.06 -9.49
C GLY A 13 3.00 10.16 -8.72
N VAL A 14 2.84 11.35 -9.32
CA VAL A 14 2.09 12.46 -8.70
C VAL A 14 0.64 12.04 -8.42
N LEU A 15 -0.06 11.46 -9.40
CA LEU A 15 -1.44 10.99 -9.21
C LEU A 15 -1.51 9.89 -8.14
N ALA A 16 -0.59 8.92 -8.19
CA ALA A 16 -0.53 7.83 -7.24
C ALA A 16 -0.22 8.32 -5.81
N GLY A 17 0.68 9.29 -5.66
CA GLY A 17 1.00 9.92 -4.38
C GLY A 17 -0.19 10.68 -3.78
N MET A 18 -0.94 11.43 -4.59
CA MET A 18 -2.18 12.10 -4.18
C MET A 18 -3.22 11.07 -3.69
N ILE A 19 -3.45 10.02 -4.47
CA ILE A 19 -4.42 8.97 -4.14
C ILE A 19 -3.99 8.21 -2.87
N ALA A 20 -2.69 7.91 -2.73
CA ALA A 20 -2.15 7.23 -1.57
C ALA A 20 -2.38 8.01 -0.27
N SER A 21 -2.26 9.34 -0.31
CA SER A 21 -2.48 10.19 0.86
C SER A 21 -3.97 10.27 1.27
N ILE A 22 -4.89 10.15 0.32
CA ILE A 22 -6.35 10.27 0.55
C ILE A 22 -6.96 8.93 0.99
N VAL A 23 -6.69 7.85 0.22
CA VAL A 23 -7.39 6.56 0.38
C VAL A 23 -6.42 5.40 0.57
N GLY A 24 -5.16 5.55 0.20
CA GLY A 24 -4.22 4.45 -0.04
C GLY A 24 -4.42 3.87 -1.44
N GLY A 25 -3.63 2.84 -1.82
CA GLY A 25 -3.87 2.10 -3.07
C GLY A 25 -3.09 2.58 -4.29
N ALA A 26 -2.07 3.39 -4.12
CA ALA A 26 -1.17 3.81 -5.20
C ALA A 26 -0.70 2.63 -6.07
N ALA A 27 -0.43 1.48 -5.46
CA ALA A 27 0.09 0.29 -6.13
C ALA A 27 -0.83 -0.22 -7.26
N VAL A 28 -2.15 -0.04 -7.16
CA VAL A 28 -3.11 -0.45 -8.22
C VAL A 28 -2.85 0.30 -9.53
N ILE A 29 -2.33 1.52 -9.46
CA ILE A 29 -2.02 2.36 -10.62
C ILE A 29 -0.55 2.23 -11.01
N VAL A 30 0.34 2.20 -10.03
CA VAL A 30 1.80 2.20 -10.24
C VAL A 30 2.30 0.88 -10.82
N TYR A 31 1.79 -0.25 -10.31
CA TYR A 31 2.21 -1.56 -10.78
C TYR A 31 1.98 -1.74 -12.30
N PRO A 32 0.76 -1.51 -12.84
CA PRO A 32 0.53 -1.59 -14.28
C PRO A 32 1.34 -0.59 -15.10
N ALA A 33 1.58 0.61 -14.56
CA ALA A 33 2.42 1.60 -15.24
C ALA A 33 3.86 1.12 -15.40
N LEU A 34 4.41 0.43 -14.41
CA LEU A 34 5.73 -0.19 -14.50
C LEU A 34 5.76 -1.32 -15.54
N ILE A 35 4.70 -2.16 -15.57
CA ILE A 35 4.57 -3.20 -16.61
C ILE A 35 4.51 -2.56 -18.00
N ALA A 36 3.71 -1.51 -18.19
CA ALA A 36 3.62 -0.77 -19.46
C ALA A 36 4.94 -0.10 -19.84
N ALA A 37 5.80 0.25 -18.87
CA ALA A 37 7.14 0.76 -19.08
C ALA A 37 8.17 -0.36 -19.35
N GLY A 38 7.74 -1.62 -19.54
CA GLY A 38 8.57 -2.76 -19.87
C GLY A 38 9.31 -3.40 -18.69
N VAL A 39 8.90 -3.10 -17.44
CA VAL A 39 9.50 -3.71 -16.25
C VAL A 39 8.91 -5.11 -16.04
N PRO A 40 9.74 -6.14 -15.81
CA PRO A 40 9.25 -7.48 -15.51
C PRO A 40 8.32 -7.51 -14.28
N PRO A 41 7.31 -8.39 -14.23
CA PRO A 41 6.26 -8.36 -13.21
C PRO A 41 6.73 -8.35 -11.76
N GLN A 42 7.68 -9.21 -11.39
CA GLN A 42 8.24 -9.24 -10.03
C GLN A 42 9.03 -7.97 -9.71
N MET A 43 9.87 -7.53 -10.65
CA MET A 43 10.63 -6.28 -10.52
C MET A 43 9.71 -5.06 -10.44
N ALA A 44 8.56 -5.08 -11.12
CA ALA A 44 7.54 -4.03 -11.02
C ALA A 44 6.90 -3.99 -9.62
N ALA A 45 6.60 -5.15 -9.02
CA ALA A 45 6.09 -5.22 -7.65
C ALA A 45 7.13 -4.70 -6.63
N ALA A 46 8.39 -5.10 -6.77
CA ALA A 46 9.50 -4.63 -5.94
C ALA A 46 9.71 -3.11 -6.09
N SER A 47 9.79 -2.63 -7.33
CA SER A 47 9.99 -1.20 -7.65
C SER A 47 8.84 -0.31 -7.16
N ASN A 48 7.60 -0.82 -7.21
CA ASN A 48 6.43 -0.13 -6.64
C ASN A 48 6.59 0.07 -5.12
N LEU A 49 6.99 -0.95 -4.36
CA LEU A 49 7.18 -0.84 -2.91
C LEU A 49 8.33 0.12 -2.57
N VAL A 50 9.45 0.05 -3.31
CA VAL A 50 10.59 0.96 -3.12
C VAL A 50 10.17 2.41 -3.39
N SER A 51 9.42 2.68 -4.46
CA SER A 51 8.97 4.04 -4.80
C SER A 51 7.97 4.61 -3.79
N LEU A 52 7.17 3.76 -3.13
CA LEU A 52 6.15 4.16 -2.17
C LEU A 52 6.73 4.51 -0.79
N MET A 53 7.85 3.92 -0.40
CA MET A 53 8.40 4.01 0.95
C MET A 53 8.64 5.46 1.43
N PRO A 54 9.31 6.36 0.66
CA PRO A 54 9.54 7.73 1.14
C PRO A 54 8.25 8.53 1.32
N ALA A 55 7.26 8.35 0.42
CA ALA A 55 6.00 9.07 0.50
C ALA A 55 5.20 8.67 1.76
N THR A 56 5.14 7.38 2.09
CA THR A 56 4.45 6.89 3.29
C THR A 56 5.20 7.27 4.57
N MET A 57 6.54 7.27 4.55
CA MET A 57 7.36 7.72 5.66
C MET A 57 7.13 9.21 5.95
N LEU A 58 7.20 10.07 4.92
CA LEU A 58 6.93 11.49 5.07
C LEU A 58 5.51 11.76 5.59
N ALA A 59 4.52 11.01 5.09
CA ALA A 59 3.13 11.11 5.57
C ALA A 59 2.98 10.69 7.04
N ALA A 60 3.73 9.71 7.52
CA ALA A 60 3.74 9.33 8.94
C ALA A 60 4.46 10.37 9.81
N LEU A 61 5.58 10.91 9.35
CA LEU A 61 6.38 11.88 10.09
C LEU A 61 5.71 13.26 10.16
N SER A 62 4.92 13.64 9.17
CA SER A 62 4.23 14.94 9.13
C SER A 62 3.21 15.11 10.28
N ASP A 63 2.69 14.02 10.83
CA ASP A 63 1.75 14.04 11.94
C ASP A 63 2.14 13.07 13.06
N ARG A 64 3.43 13.00 13.34
CA ARG A 64 4.03 12.06 14.31
C ARG A 64 3.44 12.12 15.72
N SER A 65 2.81 13.24 16.09
CA SER A 65 2.14 13.39 17.39
C SER A 65 0.94 12.43 17.55
N GLN A 66 0.42 11.89 16.46
CA GLN A 66 -0.69 10.95 16.43
C GLN A 66 -0.23 9.47 16.40
N LEU A 67 1.08 9.22 16.42
CA LEU A 67 1.60 7.85 16.53
C LEU A 67 1.27 7.27 17.91
N PRO A 68 1.06 5.94 18.00
CA PRO A 68 0.89 5.26 19.27
C PRO A 68 2.07 5.53 20.21
N PRO A 69 1.83 5.56 21.54
CA PRO A 69 2.91 5.76 22.51
C PRO A 69 3.91 4.60 22.42
N PHE A 70 5.18 4.92 22.66
CA PHE A 70 6.26 3.94 22.66
C PHE A 70 6.15 3.02 23.90
N ASN A 71 5.46 1.89 23.73
CA ASN A 71 5.24 0.87 24.74
C ASN A 71 5.46 -0.53 24.17
N ARG A 72 5.22 -1.58 24.97
CA ARG A 72 5.37 -2.98 24.52
C ARG A 72 4.50 -3.31 23.32
N ALA A 73 3.31 -2.73 23.22
CA ALA A 73 2.41 -2.93 22.08
C ALA A 73 2.98 -2.31 20.80
N PHE A 74 3.61 -1.12 20.89
CA PHE A 74 4.30 -0.49 19.77
C PHE A 74 5.49 -1.34 19.29
N VAL A 75 6.28 -1.89 20.19
CA VAL A 75 7.37 -2.82 19.83
C VAL A 75 6.82 -4.05 19.12
N GLY A 76 5.72 -4.61 19.63
CA GLY A 76 5.02 -5.73 18.98
C GLY A 76 4.52 -5.39 17.57
N LEU A 77 3.98 -4.17 17.38
CA LEU A 77 3.57 -3.66 16.08
C LEU A 77 4.76 -3.62 15.09
N VAL A 78 5.87 -3.03 15.51
CA VAL A 78 7.08 -2.95 14.69
C VAL A 78 7.57 -4.36 14.34
N PHE A 79 7.65 -5.25 15.33
CA PHE A 79 8.10 -6.62 15.13
C PHE A 79 7.20 -7.40 14.15
N ALA A 80 5.87 -7.35 14.33
CA ALA A 80 4.93 -8.02 13.43
C ALA A 80 4.99 -7.45 12.01
N SER A 81 5.16 -6.12 11.88
CA SER A 81 5.30 -5.46 10.57
C SER A 81 6.58 -5.88 9.86
N VAL A 82 7.71 -5.82 10.53
CA VAL A 82 9.03 -6.14 9.98
C VAL A 82 9.12 -7.61 9.59
N THR A 83 8.70 -8.52 10.50
CA THR A 83 8.75 -9.97 10.23
C THR A 83 7.78 -10.38 9.14
N GLY A 84 6.55 -9.87 9.17
CA GLY A 84 5.55 -10.16 8.14
C GLY A 84 6.01 -9.66 6.77
N ALA A 85 6.36 -8.38 6.66
CA ALA A 85 6.78 -7.80 5.39
C ALA A 85 8.08 -8.41 4.86
N GLY A 86 9.05 -8.69 5.74
CA GLY A 86 10.28 -9.38 5.36
C GLY A 86 10.01 -10.77 4.77
N ALA A 87 9.17 -11.57 5.44
CA ALA A 87 8.77 -12.88 4.94
C ALA A 87 8.04 -12.79 3.59
N GLY A 88 7.14 -11.80 3.42
CA GLY A 88 6.47 -11.54 2.15
C GLY A 88 7.43 -11.15 1.02
N ALA A 89 8.39 -10.27 1.30
CA ALA A 89 9.40 -9.85 0.34
C ALA A 89 10.32 -11.00 -0.08
N VAL A 90 10.76 -11.82 0.87
CA VAL A 90 11.54 -13.04 0.57
C VAL A 90 10.72 -13.99 -0.29
N LEU A 91 9.44 -14.21 0.05
CA LEU A 91 8.57 -15.07 -0.76
C LEU A 91 8.45 -14.54 -2.19
N LEU A 92 8.33 -13.22 -2.40
CA LEU A 92 8.31 -12.64 -3.75
C LEU A 92 9.58 -13.00 -4.53
N MET A 93 10.76 -12.93 -3.91
CA MET A 93 12.04 -13.20 -4.57
C MET A 93 12.22 -14.67 -4.95
N ILE A 94 11.74 -15.58 -4.11
CA ILE A 94 11.82 -17.04 -4.39
C ILE A 94 10.65 -17.57 -5.23
N THR A 95 9.60 -16.77 -5.45
CA THR A 95 8.45 -17.15 -6.29
C THR A 95 8.89 -17.21 -7.76
N PRO A 96 8.70 -18.31 -8.49
CA PRO A 96 9.01 -18.36 -9.92
C PRO A 96 8.18 -17.32 -10.70
N GLY A 97 8.79 -16.64 -11.71
CA GLY A 97 8.15 -15.58 -12.47
C GLY A 97 6.78 -15.96 -13.03
N ARG A 98 6.66 -17.16 -13.64
CA ARG A 98 5.38 -17.68 -14.17
C ARG A 98 4.30 -17.85 -13.10
N VAL A 99 4.69 -18.27 -11.88
CA VAL A 99 3.77 -18.41 -10.76
C VAL A 99 3.29 -17.03 -10.31
N PHE A 100 4.21 -16.06 -10.23
CA PHE A 100 3.85 -14.68 -9.89
C PHE A 100 2.91 -14.07 -10.93
N GLU A 101 3.21 -14.22 -12.22
CA GLU A 101 2.35 -13.76 -13.32
C GLU A 101 0.93 -14.32 -13.22
N PHE A 102 0.79 -15.63 -12.92
CA PHE A 102 -0.51 -16.25 -12.69
C PHE A 102 -1.25 -15.65 -11.48
N LEU A 103 -0.52 -15.28 -10.42
CA LEU A 103 -1.08 -14.68 -9.19
C LEU A 103 -1.46 -13.21 -9.36
N VAL A 104 -0.84 -12.46 -10.29
CA VAL A 104 -1.08 -11.02 -10.45
C VAL A 104 -2.56 -10.64 -10.60
N PRO A 105 -3.36 -11.30 -11.48
CA PRO A 105 -4.79 -10.97 -11.59
C PRO A 105 -5.56 -11.20 -10.28
N LEU A 106 -5.21 -12.26 -9.54
CA LEU A 106 -5.83 -12.56 -8.24
C LEU A 106 -5.48 -11.50 -7.20
N LEU A 107 -4.22 -11.08 -7.14
CA LEU A 107 -3.73 -10.06 -6.20
C LEU A 107 -4.34 -8.69 -6.49
N LEU A 108 -4.41 -8.29 -7.77
CA LEU A 108 -5.07 -7.05 -8.19
C LEU A 108 -6.59 -7.10 -7.96
N GLY A 109 -7.23 -8.22 -8.28
CA GLY A 109 -8.64 -8.45 -8.02
C GLY A 109 -8.96 -8.36 -6.53
N PHE A 110 -8.16 -9.00 -5.69
CA PHE A 110 -8.27 -8.92 -4.23
C PHE A 110 -8.14 -7.47 -3.74
N ALA A 111 -7.10 -6.74 -4.18
CA ALA A 111 -6.93 -5.33 -3.85
C ALA A 111 -8.15 -4.50 -4.28
N THR A 112 -8.65 -4.70 -5.50
CA THR A 112 -9.82 -3.99 -6.04
C THR A 112 -11.07 -4.25 -5.21
N VAL A 113 -11.32 -5.50 -4.82
CA VAL A 113 -12.43 -5.88 -3.92
C VAL A 113 -12.29 -5.23 -2.55
N LEU A 114 -11.06 -5.19 -2.00
CA LEU A 114 -10.81 -4.48 -0.74
C LEU A 114 -11.20 -2.99 -0.85
N PHE A 115 -10.85 -2.31 -1.94
CA PHE A 115 -11.26 -0.93 -2.16
C PHE A 115 -12.77 -0.78 -2.33
N ALA A 116 -13.43 -1.70 -3.02
CA ALA A 116 -14.89 -1.70 -3.19
C ALA A 116 -15.60 -1.88 -1.83
N LEU A 117 -15.06 -2.72 -0.96
CA LEU A 117 -15.62 -3.01 0.36
C LEU A 117 -15.16 -2.04 1.44
N ALA A 118 -14.20 -1.14 1.18
CA ALA A 118 -13.57 -0.29 2.18
C ALA A 118 -14.57 0.55 3.01
N GLU A 119 -15.64 1.08 2.37
CA GLU A 119 -16.70 1.79 3.12
C GLU A 119 -17.53 0.88 4.01
N ARG A 120 -17.87 -0.31 3.52
CA ARG A 120 -18.63 -1.30 4.31
C ARG A 120 -17.80 -1.75 5.51
N ILE A 121 -16.52 -2.04 5.29
CA ILE A 121 -15.56 -2.40 6.33
C ILE A 121 -15.45 -1.26 7.35
N GLY A 122 -15.23 -0.02 6.90
CA GLY A 122 -15.12 1.15 7.76
C GLY A 122 -16.39 1.41 8.59
N ASN A 123 -17.57 1.30 7.98
CA ASN A 123 -18.86 1.47 8.66
C ASN A 123 -19.12 0.36 9.69
N TRP A 124 -18.80 -0.89 9.36
CA TRP A 124 -18.92 -2.02 10.26
C TRP A 124 -17.99 -1.87 11.48
N ILE A 125 -16.74 -1.45 11.24
CA ILE A 125 -15.75 -1.18 12.28
C ILE A 125 -16.24 -0.07 13.22
N ARG A 126 -16.71 1.05 12.68
CA ARG A 126 -17.21 2.18 13.47
C ARG A 126 -18.38 1.75 14.38
N LYS A 127 -19.36 1.03 13.84
CA LYS A 127 -20.47 0.49 14.64
C LYS A 127 -19.98 -0.43 15.77
N ARG A 128 -18.95 -1.23 15.52
CA ARG A 128 -18.39 -2.15 16.50
C ARG A 128 -17.56 -1.44 17.58
N ALA A 129 -16.86 -0.36 17.21
CA ALA A 129 -16.12 0.49 18.14
C ALA A 129 -17.08 1.25 19.08
N GLU A 130 -18.21 1.76 18.57
CA GLU A 130 -19.26 2.41 19.35
C GLU A 130 -19.86 1.49 20.45
N HIS A 131 -19.92 0.18 20.21
CA HIS A 131 -20.48 -0.81 21.14
C HIS A 131 -19.47 -1.29 22.21
N LYS A 132 -18.16 -1.15 21.99
CA LYS A 132 -17.12 -1.70 22.89
C LYS A 132 -16.58 -0.72 23.93
N GLY A 133 -16.96 0.55 23.91
CA GLY A 133 -16.37 1.57 24.77
C GLY A 133 -14.93 1.94 24.35
N ARG A 134 -14.38 2.99 24.97
CA ARG A 134 -13.09 3.62 24.60
C ARG A 134 -11.82 2.81 24.91
N ASP A 135 -11.92 1.67 25.59
CA ASP A 135 -10.76 0.87 26.00
C ASP A 135 -10.49 -0.29 25.04
N VAL A 136 -10.17 0.02 23.78
CA VAL A 136 -9.62 -0.99 22.86
C VAL A 136 -8.10 -0.93 22.94
N ASP A 137 -7.56 -1.67 23.92
CA ASP A 137 -6.12 -1.85 24.03
C ASP A 137 -5.54 -2.52 22.78
N PHE A 138 -4.42 -1.99 22.28
CA PHE A 138 -3.60 -2.64 21.25
C PHE A 138 -3.02 -3.93 21.83
N ASN A 139 -3.71 -5.04 21.64
CA ASN A 139 -3.36 -6.31 22.28
C ASN A 139 -2.82 -7.35 21.27
N VAL A 140 -2.39 -8.49 21.79
CA VAL A 140 -1.85 -9.63 21.02
C VAL A 140 -2.76 -10.07 19.86
N THR A 141 -4.09 -9.87 19.96
CA THR A 141 -5.04 -10.19 18.89
C THR A 141 -4.85 -9.28 17.67
N SER A 142 -4.60 -7.98 17.89
CA SER A 142 -4.30 -7.04 16.80
C SER A 142 -2.99 -7.39 16.08
N LEU A 143 -1.98 -7.89 16.81
CA LEU A 143 -0.70 -8.33 16.24
C LEU A 143 -0.85 -9.58 15.37
N LYS A 144 -1.72 -10.53 15.76
CA LYS A 144 -2.02 -11.73 14.96
C LYS A 144 -2.62 -11.40 13.58
N PHE A 145 -3.40 -10.32 13.49
CA PHE A 145 -3.94 -9.84 12.21
C PHE A 145 -2.93 -8.99 11.43
N LEU A 146 -2.08 -8.23 12.13
CA LEU A 146 -1.10 -7.37 11.48
C LEU A 146 -0.03 -8.17 10.73
N LEU A 147 0.41 -9.31 11.27
CA LEU A 147 1.44 -10.14 10.66
C LEU A 147 1.06 -10.63 9.25
N PRO A 148 -0.10 -11.29 9.00
CA PRO A 148 -0.48 -11.71 7.65
C PRO A 148 -0.78 -10.51 6.73
N VAL A 149 -1.28 -9.40 7.26
CA VAL A 149 -1.49 -8.18 6.47
C VAL A 149 -0.15 -7.59 6.02
N SER A 150 0.85 -7.55 6.91
CA SER A 150 2.19 -7.09 6.57
C SER A 150 2.92 -8.07 5.64
N PHE A 151 2.69 -9.38 5.79
CA PHE A 151 3.18 -10.37 4.84
C PHE A 151 2.68 -10.11 3.41
N TYR A 152 1.37 -9.91 3.25
CA TYR A 152 0.80 -9.50 1.97
C TYR A 152 1.37 -8.15 1.50
N GLY A 153 1.59 -7.22 2.45
CA GLY A 153 2.20 -5.91 2.19
C GLY A 153 3.61 -5.99 1.61
N GLY A 154 4.43 -6.90 2.12
CA GLY A 154 5.79 -7.15 1.62
C GLY A 154 5.84 -7.95 0.31
N TYR A 155 4.84 -8.81 0.07
CA TYR A 155 4.77 -9.63 -1.15
C TYR A 155 4.27 -8.83 -2.37
N PHE A 156 3.21 -8.03 -2.22
CA PHE A 156 2.59 -7.31 -3.33
C PHE A 156 2.24 -5.85 -3.02
N GLY A 157 1.75 -5.59 -1.82
CA GLY A 157 1.49 -4.24 -1.30
C GLY A 157 0.21 -3.55 -1.78
N ALA A 158 -0.42 -3.99 -2.88
CA ALA A 158 -1.63 -3.36 -3.38
C ALA A 158 -2.82 -3.56 -2.43
N GLY A 159 -3.48 -2.47 -2.02
CA GLY A 159 -4.64 -2.54 -1.12
C GLY A 159 -4.31 -2.78 0.35
N VAL A 160 -3.05 -3.05 0.72
CA VAL A 160 -2.64 -3.30 2.11
C VAL A 160 -2.99 -2.13 3.03
N GLY A 161 -2.90 -0.90 2.54
CA GLY A 161 -3.27 0.30 3.30
C GLY A 161 -4.73 0.29 3.78
N VAL A 162 -5.66 -0.29 3.02
CA VAL A 162 -7.07 -0.45 3.44
C VAL A 162 -7.17 -1.41 4.62
N LEU A 163 -6.47 -2.54 4.57
CA LEU A 163 -6.47 -3.54 5.64
C LEU A 163 -5.85 -2.98 6.92
N ILE A 164 -4.71 -2.30 6.80
CA ILE A 164 -4.03 -1.67 7.95
C ILE A 164 -4.91 -0.56 8.54
N LEU A 165 -5.50 0.31 7.70
CA LEU A 165 -6.41 1.36 8.17
C LEU A 165 -7.62 0.77 8.87
N ALA A 166 -8.21 -0.30 8.33
CA ALA A 166 -9.32 -1.01 8.93
C ALA A 166 -8.96 -1.54 10.32
N LEU A 167 -7.80 -2.21 10.43
CA LEU A 167 -7.31 -2.74 11.70
C LEU A 167 -7.12 -1.64 12.75
N PHE A 168 -6.43 -0.54 12.38
CA PHE A 168 -6.15 0.54 13.33
C PHE A 168 -7.38 1.39 13.64
N SER A 169 -8.36 1.51 12.76
CA SER A 169 -9.63 2.17 13.09
C SER A 169 -10.38 1.46 14.22
N ILE A 170 -10.20 0.14 14.38
CA ILE A 170 -10.75 -0.59 15.55
C ILE A 170 -9.97 -0.21 16.81
N VAL A 171 -8.63 -0.21 16.70
CA VAL A 171 -7.72 0.01 17.85
C VAL A 171 -7.79 1.44 18.37
N THR A 172 -7.96 2.44 17.49
CA THR A 172 -8.05 3.86 17.86
C THR A 172 -9.47 4.32 18.18
N ALA A 173 -10.39 3.38 18.45
CA ALA A 173 -11.80 3.68 18.76
C ALA A 173 -12.47 4.61 17.72
N GLY A 174 -12.10 4.49 16.45
CA GLY A 174 -12.67 5.26 15.35
C GLY A 174 -12.00 6.62 15.10
N ASP A 175 -10.93 6.97 15.80
CA ASP A 175 -10.14 8.15 15.46
C ASP A 175 -9.38 7.89 14.14
N TYR A 176 -9.95 8.45 13.06
CA TYR A 176 -9.41 8.30 11.71
C TYR A 176 -7.99 8.88 11.58
N ARG A 177 -7.68 9.97 12.28
CA ARG A 177 -6.39 10.66 12.17
C ARG A 177 -5.27 9.77 12.71
N SER A 178 -5.42 9.28 13.95
CA SER A 178 -4.45 8.35 14.56
C SER A 178 -4.35 7.03 13.79
N ALA A 179 -5.48 6.47 13.32
CA ALA A 179 -5.50 5.27 12.49
C ALA A 179 -4.74 5.46 11.18
N ASN A 180 -4.92 6.60 10.50
CA ASN A 180 -4.28 6.89 9.23
C ASN A 180 -2.76 7.13 9.37
N VAL A 181 -2.34 7.83 10.42
CA VAL A 181 -0.91 8.04 10.72
C VAL A 181 -0.24 6.72 11.05
N THR A 182 -0.86 5.89 11.89
CA THR A 182 -0.34 4.54 12.22
C THR A 182 -0.31 3.64 10.98
N LYS A 183 -1.32 3.71 10.12
CA LYS A 183 -1.32 3.02 8.81
C LYS A 183 -0.11 3.44 7.96
N ASN A 184 0.15 4.74 7.83
CA ASN A 184 1.28 5.23 7.05
C ASN A 184 2.62 4.77 7.64
N PHE A 185 2.75 4.78 8.96
CA PHE A 185 3.93 4.30 9.65
C PHE A 185 4.17 2.81 9.40
N VAL A 186 3.16 1.96 9.59
CA VAL A 186 3.26 0.51 9.32
C VAL A 186 3.54 0.24 7.84
N SER A 187 2.87 0.96 6.93
CA SER A 187 3.13 0.84 5.49
C SER A 187 4.56 1.23 5.13
N SER A 188 5.12 2.25 5.77
CA SER A 188 6.52 2.64 5.55
C SER A 188 7.50 1.62 6.10
N LEU A 189 7.23 1.00 7.25
CA LEU A 189 8.03 -0.11 7.78
C LEU A 189 8.00 -1.32 6.85
N ASN A 190 6.81 -1.71 6.38
CA ASN A 190 6.67 -2.83 5.44
C ASN A 190 7.45 -2.55 4.15
N ALA A 191 7.28 -1.35 3.59
CA ALA A 191 7.98 -0.96 2.36
C ALA A 191 9.49 -0.84 2.58
N MET A 192 9.95 -0.34 3.71
CA MET A 192 11.38 -0.21 4.04
C MET A 192 12.07 -1.56 4.12
N VAL A 193 11.50 -2.51 4.88
CA VAL A 193 12.07 -3.86 5.01
C VAL A 193 12.07 -4.59 3.67
N ALA A 194 10.96 -4.53 2.94
CA ALA A 194 10.87 -5.11 1.61
C ALA A 194 11.89 -4.47 0.65
N SER A 195 12.05 -3.14 0.69
CA SER A 195 13.04 -2.43 -0.14
C SER A 195 14.46 -2.86 0.12
N ILE A 196 14.84 -3.08 1.37
CA ILE A 196 16.20 -3.56 1.72
C ILE A 196 16.45 -4.92 1.05
N ILE A 197 15.49 -5.84 1.11
CA ILE A 197 15.59 -7.15 0.49
C ILE A 197 15.66 -7.03 -1.04
N PHE A 198 14.77 -6.25 -1.66
CA PHE A 198 14.71 -6.10 -3.12
C PHE A 198 15.94 -5.40 -3.70
N ILE A 199 16.52 -4.43 -2.96
CA ILE A 199 17.77 -3.76 -3.35
C ILE A 199 18.94 -4.72 -3.26
N ALA A 200 19.02 -5.53 -2.19
CA ALA A 200 20.08 -6.52 -2.02
C ALA A 200 20.05 -7.59 -3.12
N GLU A 201 18.85 -8.00 -3.57
CA GLU A 201 18.65 -8.98 -4.64
C GLU A 201 18.76 -8.35 -6.05
N GLY A 202 18.99 -7.04 -6.18
CA GLY A 202 19.04 -6.36 -7.48
C GLY A 202 17.69 -6.31 -8.22
N ALA A 203 16.58 -6.50 -7.53
CA ALA A 203 15.24 -6.62 -8.10
C ALA A 203 14.53 -5.28 -8.31
N VAL A 204 15.26 -4.18 -8.47
CA VAL A 204 14.72 -2.82 -8.59
C VAL A 204 15.06 -2.20 -9.94
N ALA A 205 14.03 -1.78 -10.67
CA ALA A 205 14.18 -0.99 -11.90
C ALA A 205 14.44 0.48 -11.57
N TRP A 206 15.67 0.83 -11.22
CA TRP A 206 16.04 2.13 -10.66
C TRP A 206 15.55 3.34 -11.43
N PRO A 207 15.75 3.45 -12.78
CA PRO A 207 15.31 4.63 -13.52
C PRO A 207 13.80 4.88 -13.41
N GLN A 208 12.98 3.82 -13.51
CA GLN A 208 11.52 3.89 -13.39
C GLN A 208 11.11 4.17 -11.94
N THR A 209 11.78 3.50 -10.99
CA THR A 209 11.52 3.66 -9.55
C THR A 209 11.77 5.09 -9.08
N LEU A 210 12.90 5.70 -9.46
CA LEU A 210 13.23 7.07 -9.08
C LEU A 210 12.28 8.09 -9.69
N SER A 211 11.86 7.89 -10.95
CA SER A 211 10.86 8.74 -11.62
C SER A 211 9.51 8.72 -10.88
N LEU A 212 9.03 7.52 -10.54
CA LEU A 212 7.81 7.34 -9.73
C LEU A 212 7.96 7.90 -8.32
N MET A 213 9.08 7.65 -7.66
CA MET A 213 9.36 8.12 -6.29
C MET A 213 9.29 9.64 -6.21
N GLY A 214 9.96 10.34 -7.14
CA GLY A 214 9.90 11.81 -7.22
C GLY A 214 8.47 12.32 -7.40
N GLY A 215 7.72 11.70 -8.31
CA GLY A 215 6.30 12.00 -8.51
C GLY A 215 5.45 11.73 -7.28
N MET A 216 5.65 10.58 -6.62
CA MET A 216 4.90 10.19 -5.43
C MET A 216 5.14 11.12 -4.23
N ILE A 217 6.37 11.57 -4.03
CA ILE A 217 6.70 12.54 -2.98
C ILE A 217 5.97 13.86 -3.27
N ALA A 218 6.08 14.38 -4.49
CA ALA A 218 5.40 15.61 -4.89
C ALA A 218 3.87 15.48 -4.77
N GLY A 219 3.32 14.36 -5.25
CA GLY A 219 1.89 14.05 -5.18
C GLY A 219 1.40 13.85 -3.75
N GLY A 220 2.19 13.19 -2.90
CA GLY A 220 1.87 12.98 -1.48
C GLY A 220 1.79 14.30 -0.70
N LEU A 221 2.72 15.21 -0.93
CA LEU A 221 2.70 16.55 -0.34
C LEU A 221 1.53 17.38 -0.87
N ALA A 222 1.24 17.34 -2.17
CA ALA A 222 0.09 18.01 -2.78
C ALA A 222 -1.24 17.37 -2.36
N GLY A 223 -1.25 16.07 -2.09
CA GLY A 223 -2.44 15.28 -1.78
C GLY A 223 -3.20 15.75 -0.54
N ALA A 224 -2.49 16.24 0.47
CA ALA A 224 -3.12 16.86 1.65
C ALA A 224 -3.94 18.11 1.28
N TYR A 225 -3.53 18.84 0.26
CA TYR A 225 -4.26 20.00 -0.26
C TYR A 225 -5.42 19.56 -1.17
N VAL A 226 -5.15 18.61 -2.07
CA VAL A 226 -6.12 18.08 -3.04
C VAL A 226 -7.24 17.27 -2.35
N ALA A 227 -6.96 16.65 -1.20
CA ALA A 227 -7.96 15.97 -0.36
C ALA A 227 -9.11 16.89 0.11
N ARG A 228 -8.90 18.22 0.06
CA ARG A 228 -9.95 19.20 0.35
C ARG A 228 -10.91 19.41 -0.84
N ILE A 229 -10.47 19.07 -2.05
CA ILE A 229 -11.18 19.30 -3.32
C ILE A 229 -11.78 17.99 -3.84
N ILE A 230 -11.00 16.90 -3.80
CA ILE A 230 -11.43 15.58 -4.29
C ILE A 230 -11.92 14.73 -3.10
N SER A 231 -13.19 14.34 -3.15
CA SER A 231 -13.73 13.46 -2.12
C SER A 231 -13.09 12.06 -2.17
N ALA A 232 -12.86 11.45 -1.00
CA ALA A 232 -12.34 10.08 -0.89
C ALA A 232 -13.20 9.06 -1.66
N ARG A 233 -14.50 9.35 -1.86
CA ARG A 233 -15.41 8.50 -2.64
C ARG A 233 -15.05 8.50 -4.13
N VAL A 234 -14.75 9.66 -4.70
CA VAL A 234 -14.33 9.79 -6.11
C VAL A 234 -12.99 9.11 -6.33
N ALA A 235 -11.99 9.38 -5.47
CA ALA A 235 -10.68 8.76 -5.55
C ALA A 235 -10.79 7.21 -5.48
N ARG A 236 -11.63 6.69 -4.59
CA ARG A 236 -11.88 5.26 -4.47
C ARG A 236 -12.59 4.69 -5.69
N GLY A 237 -13.59 5.37 -6.22
CA GLY A 237 -14.28 4.98 -7.45
C GLY A 237 -13.33 4.82 -8.63
N MET A 238 -12.41 5.75 -8.80
CA MET A 238 -11.36 5.66 -9.84
C MET A 238 -10.48 4.42 -9.65
N ILE A 239 -10.02 4.14 -8.42
CA ILE A 239 -9.20 2.94 -8.13
C ILE A 239 -9.96 1.66 -8.46
N ILE A 240 -11.25 1.58 -8.12
CA ILE A 240 -12.08 0.39 -8.38
C ILE A 240 -12.23 0.17 -9.90
N VAL A 241 -12.55 1.20 -10.65
CA VAL A 241 -12.73 1.09 -12.11
C VAL A 241 -11.43 0.69 -12.78
N VAL A 242 -10.34 1.39 -12.48
CA VAL A 242 -9.00 1.09 -13.01
C VAL A 242 -8.55 -0.31 -12.58
N GLY A 243 -8.68 -0.64 -11.29
CA GLY A 243 -8.30 -1.95 -10.76
C GLY A 243 -9.08 -3.10 -11.40
N ALA A 244 -10.39 -2.95 -11.60
CA ALA A 244 -11.21 -3.96 -12.27
C ALA A 244 -10.80 -4.14 -13.75
N ALA A 245 -10.61 -3.05 -14.48
CA ALA A 245 -10.17 -3.09 -15.87
C ALA A 245 -8.80 -3.78 -16.00
N LEU A 246 -7.86 -3.44 -15.12
CA LEU A 246 -6.53 -4.04 -15.11
C LEU A 246 -6.54 -5.51 -14.67
N THR A 247 -7.36 -5.87 -13.69
CA THR A 247 -7.54 -7.27 -13.28
C THR A 247 -7.99 -8.12 -14.45
N ILE A 248 -8.99 -7.66 -15.21
CA ILE A 248 -9.51 -8.37 -16.39
C ILE A 248 -8.44 -8.41 -17.50
N SER A 249 -7.73 -7.32 -17.73
CA SER A 249 -6.67 -7.24 -18.75
C SER A 249 -5.52 -8.20 -18.45
N PHE A 250 -5.02 -8.21 -17.22
CA PHE A 250 -3.96 -9.14 -16.82
C PHE A 250 -4.44 -10.60 -16.77
N ALA A 251 -5.69 -10.86 -16.38
CA ALA A 251 -6.26 -12.20 -16.46
C ALA A 251 -6.29 -12.72 -17.91
N LYS A 252 -6.67 -11.87 -18.86
CA LYS A 252 -6.61 -12.24 -20.28
C LYS A 252 -5.18 -12.55 -20.74
N VAL A 253 -4.21 -11.71 -20.38
CA VAL A 253 -2.82 -11.87 -20.82
C VAL A 253 -2.15 -13.10 -20.16
N TYR A 254 -2.33 -13.30 -18.85
CA TYR A 254 -1.58 -14.32 -18.12
C TYR A 254 -2.28 -15.68 -18.01
N TRP A 255 -3.60 -15.76 -18.24
CA TRP A 255 -4.34 -17.03 -18.16
C TRP A 255 -4.78 -17.57 -19.51
N PHE A 256 -4.93 -16.70 -20.52
CA PHE A 256 -5.48 -17.08 -21.81
C PHE A 256 -4.60 -16.67 -23.01
N GLY A 257 -3.51 -15.89 -22.80
CA GLY A 257 -2.49 -15.51 -23.80
C GLY A 257 -1.29 -16.39 -23.63
#